data_5debdf465d4bc3d1127c685ab48f5bd0
#
_entry.id   5debdf465d4bc3d1127c685ab48f5bd0
#
_cell.length_a   1.000
_cell.length_b   1.000
_cell.length_c   1.000
_cell.angle_alpha   90.00
_cell.angle_beta   90.00
_cell.angle_gamma   90.00
#
_symmetry.space_group_name_H-M   'P 1'
#
loop_
_entity.id
_entity.type
_entity.pdbx_description
1 polymer ?
#
loop_
_entity_poly.entity_id
_entity_poly.type
_entity_poly.pdbx_seq_one_letter_code
_entity_poly.pdbx_strand_id
1 'polypeptide(L)'
;AYLMGEDGKKVLCIDTDPQGNLTSALSDGKGEITEGLYEGHALYDMFSGFRYTKTRDFIVPTEYGDNVDMIPGSAQTPKINQRLADLFDDANILAKSGAMKRIDKMSDFLFYFLEQVLDDYDYIIIDTQPTRDSLLLTNAISAADYILIPMMCDANSRGSAFRTFALCNELCNAPGSRIKGVGVLLTAVNKKAKAARLIRT
;
A
#
# COMPACT_ATOMS: atom_id res chain seq x y z
N ALA A 1 2.02 0.11 13.10
CA ALA A 1 2.64 1.46 13.05
C ALA A 1 2.81 2.04 14.46
N TYR A 2 1.73 2.29 15.21
CA TYR A 2 1.78 2.95 16.52
C TYR A 2 2.84 2.39 17.48
N LEU A 3 2.81 1.09 17.78
CA LEU A 3 3.78 0.46 18.69
C LEU A 3 5.23 0.57 18.18
N MET A 4 5.44 0.57 16.87
CA MET A 4 6.76 0.79 16.29
C MET A 4 7.23 2.25 16.51
N GLY A 5 6.31 3.21 16.38
CA GLY A 5 6.58 4.63 16.67
C GLY A 5 6.94 4.86 18.15
N GLU A 6 6.25 4.18 19.07
CA GLU A 6 6.58 4.18 20.51
C GLU A 6 7.98 3.62 20.80
N ASP A 7 8.40 2.62 20.01
CA ASP A 7 9.76 2.05 20.06
C ASP A 7 10.81 2.93 19.33
N GLY A 8 10.45 4.15 18.94
CA GLY A 8 11.33 5.13 18.29
C GLY A 8 11.63 4.85 16.83
N LYS A 9 10.84 3.99 16.16
CA LYS A 9 10.95 3.72 14.74
C LYS A 9 10.16 4.71 13.91
N LYS A 10 10.77 5.24 12.86
CA LYS A 10 10.07 6.07 11.88
C LYS A 10 9.25 5.21 10.92
N VAL A 11 7.95 5.43 10.91
CA VAL A 11 6.98 4.61 10.15
C VAL A 11 6.16 5.49 9.21
N LEU A 12 6.17 5.16 7.92
CA LEU A 12 5.24 5.74 6.95
C LEU A 12 4.11 4.74 6.69
N CYS A 13 2.88 5.18 6.84
CA CYS A 13 1.68 4.41 6.49
C CYS A 13 1.10 4.93 5.17
N ILE A 14 0.71 4.03 4.27
CA ILE A 14 0.12 4.40 2.97
C ILE A 14 -1.21 3.71 2.83
N ASP A 15 -2.28 4.47 2.65
CA ASP A 15 -3.62 3.96 2.47
C ASP A 15 -3.96 3.87 0.98
N THR A 16 -4.01 2.64 0.47
CA THR A 16 -4.41 2.37 -0.93
C THR A 16 -5.83 1.84 -1.04
N ASP A 17 -6.55 1.70 0.09
CA ASP A 17 -7.96 1.29 0.09
C ASP A 17 -8.86 2.51 -0.18
N PRO A 18 -9.77 2.46 -1.17
CA PRO A 18 -10.78 3.50 -1.38
C PRO A 18 -11.68 3.78 -0.19
N GLN A 19 -11.81 2.81 0.73
CA GLN A 19 -12.60 2.99 1.96
C GLN A 19 -11.87 3.87 2.98
N GLY A 20 -10.53 4.00 2.87
CA GLY A 20 -9.72 4.89 3.69
C GLY A 20 -9.73 4.57 5.18
N ASN A 21 -9.87 3.31 5.51
CA ASN A 21 -9.94 2.88 6.92
C ASN A 21 -8.65 3.18 7.69
N LEU A 22 -7.49 3.02 7.05
CA LEU A 22 -6.21 3.36 7.65
C LEU A 22 -6.09 4.88 7.86
N THR A 23 -6.45 5.67 6.85
CA THR A 23 -6.48 7.14 6.93
C THR A 23 -7.35 7.61 8.09
N SER A 24 -8.56 7.08 8.19
CA SER A 24 -9.49 7.36 9.28
C SER A 24 -8.91 6.98 10.64
N ALA A 25 -8.29 5.81 10.76
CA ALA A 25 -7.71 5.35 12.01
C ALA A 25 -6.49 6.16 12.46
N LEU A 26 -5.76 6.79 11.54
CA LEU A 26 -4.57 7.58 11.84
C LEU A 26 -4.82 9.09 11.95
N SER A 27 -5.99 9.57 11.55
CA SER A 27 -6.44 10.95 11.71
C SER A 27 -7.41 11.06 12.89
N ASP A 28 -6.96 11.48 14.03
CA ASP A 28 -7.67 11.82 15.31
C ASP A 28 -8.98 11.07 15.67
N GLY A 29 -9.24 9.91 15.07
CA GLY A 29 -10.42 9.10 15.36
C GLY A 29 -11.76 9.75 14.99
N LYS A 30 -11.78 10.86 14.25
CA LYS A 30 -13.01 11.49 13.71
C LYS A 30 -13.58 10.74 12.50
N GLY A 31 -13.03 9.57 12.23
CA GLY A 31 -13.63 8.36 11.70
C GLY A 31 -14.19 8.37 10.29
N GLU A 32 -14.42 9.48 9.67
CA GLU A 32 -14.87 9.55 8.29
C GLU A 32 -13.83 10.28 7.46
N ILE A 33 -13.47 9.71 6.31
CA ILE A 33 -12.80 10.51 5.27
C ILE A 33 -13.81 11.59 4.90
N THR A 34 -13.72 12.71 5.61
CA THR A 34 -14.47 13.91 5.23
C THR A 34 -13.96 14.29 3.86
N GLU A 35 -14.81 14.29 2.85
CA GLU A 35 -14.48 14.77 1.53
C GLU A 35 -13.71 16.10 1.68
N GLY A 36 -12.49 16.15 1.16
CA GLY A 36 -11.64 17.33 1.22
C GLY A 36 -10.67 17.44 2.39
N LEU A 37 -10.68 16.56 3.39
CA LEU A 37 -9.77 16.69 4.55
C LEU A 37 -8.29 16.68 4.13
N TYR A 38 -7.93 15.89 3.12
CA TYR A 38 -6.58 15.80 2.55
C TYR A 38 -6.56 16.15 1.06
N GLU A 39 -7.46 17.06 0.60
CA GLU A 39 -7.49 17.49 -0.79
C GLU A 39 -6.15 18.10 -1.20
N GLY A 40 -5.60 17.61 -2.32
CA GLY A 40 -4.28 17.99 -2.80
C GLY A 40 -3.11 17.23 -2.14
N HIS A 41 -3.35 16.42 -1.11
CA HIS A 41 -2.31 15.66 -0.39
C HIS A 41 -2.57 14.15 -0.32
N ALA A 42 -3.63 13.66 -0.95
CA ALA A 42 -3.95 12.24 -0.96
C ALA A 42 -3.13 11.45 -2.00
N LEU A 43 -3.11 10.13 -1.85
CA LEU A 43 -2.44 9.22 -2.78
C LEU A 43 -2.86 9.46 -4.24
N TYR A 44 -4.15 9.74 -4.50
CA TYR A 44 -4.63 10.07 -5.84
C TYR A 44 -3.96 11.32 -6.41
N ASP A 45 -3.78 12.35 -5.60
CA ASP A 45 -3.16 13.61 -6.02
C ASP A 45 -1.68 13.41 -6.34
N MET A 46 -0.99 12.56 -5.56
CA MET A 46 0.39 12.17 -5.82
C MET A 46 0.53 11.52 -7.20
N PHE A 47 -0.32 10.58 -7.55
CA PHE A 47 -0.33 9.96 -8.88
C PHE A 47 -0.75 10.94 -9.98
N SER A 48 -1.71 11.83 -9.71
CA SER A 48 -2.20 12.81 -10.69
C SER A 48 -1.16 13.86 -11.02
N GLY A 49 -0.34 14.26 -10.06
CA GLY A 49 0.76 15.22 -10.22
C GLY A 49 2.08 14.62 -10.74
N PHE A 50 2.10 13.39 -11.17
CA PHE A 50 3.26 12.52 -11.44
C PHE A 50 4.54 13.24 -11.95
N ARG A 51 4.43 14.15 -12.91
CA ARG A 51 5.61 14.83 -13.54
C ARG A 51 6.38 15.74 -12.59
N TYR A 52 5.73 16.26 -11.55
CA TYR A 52 6.26 17.28 -10.65
C TYR A 52 6.20 16.84 -9.19
N THR A 53 5.81 15.59 -8.94
CA THR A 53 5.55 15.07 -7.61
C THR A 53 6.84 14.86 -6.83
N LYS A 54 6.91 15.50 -5.68
CA LYS A 54 7.83 15.14 -4.61
C LYS A 54 7.01 14.37 -3.58
N THR A 55 7.35 13.13 -3.34
CA THR A 55 6.60 12.26 -2.41
C THR A 55 6.44 12.89 -1.03
N ARG A 56 7.45 13.65 -0.56
CA ARG A 56 7.40 14.36 0.72
C ARG A 56 6.25 15.36 0.84
N ASP A 57 5.79 15.95 -0.28
CA ASP A 57 4.70 16.94 -0.26
C ASP A 57 3.33 16.29 0.04
N PHE A 58 3.24 14.95 -0.01
CA PHE A 58 2.02 14.17 0.25
C PHE A 58 2.05 13.43 1.60
N ILE A 59 3.13 13.58 2.35
CA ILE A 59 3.26 12.97 3.66
C ILE A 59 2.70 13.93 4.70
N VAL A 60 1.75 13.44 5.48
CA VAL A 60 1.12 14.19 6.57
C VAL A 60 1.38 13.52 7.91
N PRO A 61 1.56 14.28 9.00
CA PRO A 61 1.72 13.72 10.33
C PRO A 61 0.44 13.04 10.79
N THR A 62 0.55 12.09 11.71
CA THR A 62 -0.58 11.43 12.36
C THR A 62 -0.70 11.87 13.81
N GLU A 63 -1.83 11.57 14.45
CA GLU A 63 -2.02 11.81 15.89
C GLU A 63 -1.28 10.81 16.80
N TYR A 64 -0.64 9.81 16.21
CA TYR A 64 0.06 8.75 16.94
C TYR A 64 1.55 9.05 17.17
N GLY A 65 1.90 10.34 17.32
CA GLY A 65 3.24 10.80 17.69
C GLY A 65 4.14 11.12 16.49
N ASP A 66 5.30 11.72 16.81
CA ASP A 66 6.23 12.30 15.84
C ASP A 66 6.94 11.27 14.92
N ASN A 67 6.75 9.98 15.18
CA ASN A 67 7.41 8.91 14.45
C ASN A 67 6.49 8.17 13.48
N VAL A 68 5.22 8.55 13.37
CA VAL A 68 4.24 7.89 12.49
C VAL A 68 3.61 8.92 11.56
N ASP A 69 3.96 8.83 10.30
CA ASP A 69 3.40 9.65 9.22
C ASP A 69 2.51 8.83 8.30
N MET A 70 1.72 9.49 7.46
CA MET A 70 0.92 8.80 6.47
C MET A 70 0.86 9.52 5.12
N ILE A 71 0.64 8.75 4.05
CA ILE A 71 0.07 9.22 2.78
C ILE A 71 -1.39 8.79 2.80
N PRO A 72 -2.33 9.73 2.91
CA PRO A 72 -3.75 9.40 3.07
C PRO A 72 -4.37 8.84 1.79
N GLY A 73 -5.31 7.93 1.93
CA GLY A 73 -6.21 7.50 0.87
C GLY A 73 -7.29 8.53 0.60
N SER A 74 -8.05 8.30 -0.46
CA SER A 74 -9.22 9.12 -0.78
C SER A 74 -10.27 8.31 -1.56
N ALA A 75 -11.50 8.82 -1.62
CA ALA A 75 -12.56 8.27 -2.46
C ALA A 75 -12.19 8.27 -3.96
N GLN A 76 -11.18 9.01 -4.37
CA GLN A 76 -10.67 9.05 -5.74
C GLN A 76 -9.61 7.99 -6.05
N THR A 77 -9.11 7.27 -5.04
CA THR A 77 -8.10 6.21 -5.18
C THR A 77 -8.40 5.20 -6.32
N PRO A 78 -9.66 4.76 -6.58
CA PRO A 78 -9.96 3.87 -7.70
C PRO A 78 -9.61 4.45 -9.07
N LYS A 79 -9.63 5.78 -9.22
CA LYS A 79 -9.29 6.44 -10.48
C LYS A 79 -7.81 6.29 -10.85
N ILE A 80 -6.94 5.95 -9.88
CA ILE A 80 -5.52 5.66 -10.12
C ILE A 80 -5.39 4.49 -11.12
N ASN A 81 -6.21 3.46 -10.98
CA ASN A 81 -6.18 2.31 -11.89
C ASN A 81 -6.44 2.71 -13.36
N GLN A 82 -7.34 3.66 -13.58
CA GLN A 82 -7.66 4.15 -14.92
C GLN A 82 -6.54 5.02 -15.49
N ARG A 83 -5.84 5.74 -14.62
CA ARG A 83 -4.76 6.66 -15.00
C ARG A 83 -3.41 5.98 -15.23
N LEU A 84 -3.19 4.80 -14.68
CA LEU A 84 -1.86 4.14 -14.71
C LEU A 84 -1.35 3.85 -16.13
N ALA A 85 -2.23 3.56 -17.07
CA ALA A 85 -1.84 3.36 -18.47
C ALA A 85 -1.33 4.68 -19.10
N ASP A 86 -2.08 5.78 -18.94
CA ASP A 86 -1.70 7.09 -19.43
C ASP A 86 -0.38 7.56 -18.79
N LEU A 87 -0.25 7.35 -17.47
CA LEU A 87 0.97 7.67 -16.73
C LEU A 87 2.17 6.88 -17.22
N PHE A 88 1.98 5.62 -17.60
CA PHE A 88 3.06 4.78 -18.12
C PHE A 88 3.55 5.27 -19.48
N ASP A 89 2.63 5.69 -20.36
CA ASP A 89 2.97 6.26 -21.65
C ASP A 89 3.70 7.61 -21.48
N ASP A 90 3.22 8.47 -20.61
CA ASP A 90 3.87 9.74 -20.24
C ASP A 90 5.28 9.51 -19.69
N ALA A 91 5.44 8.55 -18.77
CA ALA A 91 6.72 8.20 -18.17
C ALA A 91 7.74 7.73 -19.22
N ASN A 92 7.30 6.90 -20.18
CA ASN A 92 8.13 6.44 -21.28
C ASN A 92 8.62 7.58 -22.18
N ILE A 93 7.76 8.56 -22.46
CA ILE A 93 8.12 9.75 -23.23
C ILE A 93 9.18 10.57 -22.48
N LEU A 94 8.97 10.82 -21.18
CA LEU A 94 9.89 11.58 -20.33
C LEU A 94 11.25 10.88 -20.16
N ALA A 95 11.24 9.55 -20.00
CA ALA A 95 12.48 8.77 -19.91
C ALA A 95 13.31 8.84 -21.18
N LYS A 96 12.67 8.79 -22.36
CA LYS A 96 13.38 8.95 -23.65
C LYS A 96 14.03 10.33 -23.82
N SER A 97 13.43 11.38 -23.25
CA SER A 97 14.01 12.73 -23.26
C SER A 97 15.07 12.94 -22.17
N GLY A 98 15.30 11.97 -21.30
CA GLY A 98 16.22 12.07 -20.16
C GLY A 98 15.67 12.89 -19.00
N ALA A 99 14.39 13.28 -19.04
CA ALA A 99 13.76 14.09 -18.00
C ALA A 99 13.45 13.32 -16.71
N MET A 100 13.44 11.98 -16.77
CA MET A 100 13.23 11.14 -15.59
C MET A 100 13.86 9.74 -15.75
N LYS A 101 13.99 9.01 -14.62
CA LYS A 101 14.36 7.60 -14.62
C LYS A 101 13.26 6.78 -15.29
N ARG A 102 13.66 5.79 -16.07
CA ARG A 102 12.72 4.89 -16.74
C ARG A 102 11.95 4.04 -15.73
N ILE A 103 10.65 3.92 -15.93
CA ILE A 103 9.78 2.97 -15.24
C ILE A 103 9.51 1.82 -16.20
N ASP A 104 9.96 0.61 -15.84
CA ASP A 104 9.90 -0.54 -16.76
C ASP A 104 8.53 -1.21 -16.81
N LYS A 105 7.75 -1.12 -15.73
CA LYS A 105 6.42 -1.75 -15.61
C LYS A 105 5.41 -0.80 -14.98
N MET A 106 4.15 -0.91 -15.36
CA MET A 106 3.05 -0.17 -14.71
C MET A 106 2.92 -0.47 -13.22
N SER A 107 3.41 -1.63 -12.77
CA SER A 107 3.44 -2.01 -11.35
C SER A 107 4.53 -1.32 -10.53
N ASP A 108 5.40 -0.53 -11.13
CA ASP A 108 6.56 0.06 -10.45
C ASP A 108 6.36 1.53 -10.05
N PHE A 109 5.20 2.13 -10.36
CA PHE A 109 4.93 3.54 -10.06
C PHE A 109 4.96 3.86 -8.57
N LEU A 110 4.32 3.03 -7.74
CA LEU A 110 4.34 3.28 -6.30
C LEU A 110 5.77 3.21 -5.76
N PHE A 111 6.56 2.23 -6.20
CA PHE A 111 7.96 2.15 -5.81
C PHE A 111 8.77 3.38 -6.27
N TYR A 112 8.54 3.87 -7.49
CA TYR A 112 9.17 5.09 -8.00
C TYR A 112 8.95 6.30 -7.07
N PHE A 113 7.74 6.45 -6.54
CA PHE A 113 7.47 7.49 -5.56
C PHE A 113 8.16 7.21 -4.22
N LEU A 114 8.09 5.97 -3.72
CA LEU A 114 8.65 5.60 -2.42
C LEU A 114 10.18 5.64 -2.40
N GLU A 115 10.84 5.38 -3.54
CA GLU A 115 12.31 5.48 -3.67
C GLU A 115 12.84 6.85 -3.22
N GLN A 116 12.03 7.92 -3.27
CA GLN A 116 12.41 9.26 -2.84
C GLN A 116 12.49 9.43 -1.31
N VAL A 117 11.90 8.52 -0.54
CA VAL A 117 11.75 8.63 0.92
C VAL A 117 12.18 7.37 1.68
N LEU A 118 12.78 6.38 1.02
CA LEU A 118 13.21 5.13 1.66
C LEU A 118 14.17 5.35 2.82
N ASP A 119 15.06 6.33 2.71
CA ASP A 119 16.06 6.63 3.73
C ASP A 119 15.50 7.43 4.91
N ASP A 120 14.28 7.95 4.81
CA ASP A 120 13.63 8.76 5.84
C ASP A 120 12.90 7.89 6.88
N TYR A 121 12.59 6.62 6.55
CA TYR A 121 11.76 5.72 7.35
C TYR A 121 12.40 4.36 7.60
N ASP A 122 12.24 3.83 8.82
CA ASP A 122 12.62 2.46 9.16
C ASP A 122 11.65 1.43 8.55
N TYR A 123 10.36 1.80 8.45
CA TYR A 123 9.30 0.95 7.92
C TYR A 123 8.32 1.76 7.08
N ILE A 124 7.90 1.17 5.96
CA ILE A 124 6.78 1.67 5.14
C ILE A 124 5.70 0.59 5.13
N ILE A 125 4.52 0.91 5.63
CA ILE A 125 3.38 -0.01 5.72
C ILE A 125 2.34 0.41 4.70
N ILE A 126 2.03 -0.47 3.75
CA ILE A 126 1.06 -0.21 2.67
C ILE A 126 -0.21 -1.03 2.98
N ASP A 127 -1.30 -0.35 3.29
CA ASP A 127 -2.62 -0.98 3.46
C ASP A 127 -3.33 -1.09 2.12
N THR A 128 -3.92 -2.27 1.84
CA THR A 128 -4.49 -2.57 0.53
C THR A 128 -5.86 -3.23 0.65
N GLN A 129 -6.75 -2.91 -0.31
CA GLN A 129 -7.99 -3.68 -0.45
C GLN A 129 -7.74 -5.01 -1.18
N PRO A 130 -8.49 -6.07 -0.85
CA PRO A 130 -8.31 -7.41 -1.43
C PRO A 130 -8.96 -7.57 -2.82
N THR A 131 -8.82 -6.59 -3.72
CA THR A 131 -9.42 -6.59 -5.06
C THR A 131 -8.42 -7.06 -6.10
N ARG A 132 -8.63 -8.22 -6.71
CA ARG A 132 -7.69 -8.90 -7.61
C ARG A 132 -7.27 -8.10 -8.85
N ASP A 133 -8.19 -7.36 -9.43
CA ASP A 133 -8.00 -6.69 -10.73
C ASP A 133 -7.52 -5.24 -10.56
N SER A 134 -6.97 -4.91 -9.40
CA SER A 134 -6.45 -3.58 -9.12
C SER A 134 -4.98 -3.48 -9.50
N LEU A 135 -4.65 -2.62 -10.47
CA LEU A 135 -3.27 -2.26 -10.78
C LEU A 135 -2.57 -1.61 -9.58
N LEU A 136 -3.33 -0.92 -8.73
CA LEU A 136 -2.80 -0.33 -7.51
C LEU A 136 -2.39 -1.40 -6.49
N LEU A 137 -3.16 -2.51 -6.35
CA LEU A 137 -2.73 -3.66 -5.55
C LEU A 137 -1.43 -4.26 -6.09
N THR A 138 -1.31 -4.43 -7.41
CA THR A 138 -0.08 -4.92 -8.03
C THR A 138 1.09 -3.98 -7.77
N ASN A 139 0.86 -2.66 -7.81
CA ASN A 139 1.87 -1.65 -7.43
C ASN A 139 2.31 -1.79 -5.96
N ALA A 140 1.36 -1.94 -5.04
CA ALA A 140 1.65 -2.13 -3.62
C ALA A 140 2.47 -3.40 -3.37
N ILE A 141 2.09 -4.52 -3.98
CA ILE A 141 2.81 -5.79 -3.89
C ILE A 141 4.23 -5.66 -4.49
N SER A 142 4.37 -5.05 -5.66
CA SER A 142 5.67 -4.88 -6.34
C SER A 142 6.62 -3.94 -5.59
N ALA A 143 6.09 -3.00 -4.82
CA ALA A 143 6.87 -2.07 -4.02
C ALA A 143 7.34 -2.67 -2.68
N ALA A 144 6.73 -3.76 -2.22
CA ALA A 144 6.98 -4.33 -0.90
C ALA A 144 8.19 -5.28 -0.88
N ASP A 145 8.92 -5.28 0.25
CA ASP A 145 9.90 -6.32 0.59
C ASP A 145 9.23 -7.55 1.20
N TYR A 146 8.20 -7.33 2.01
CA TYR A 146 7.47 -8.39 2.72
C TYR A 146 5.97 -8.17 2.57
N ILE A 147 5.23 -9.27 2.43
CA ILE A 147 3.78 -9.24 2.31
C ILE A 147 3.18 -10.03 3.46
N LEU A 148 2.25 -9.41 4.19
CA LEU A 148 1.50 -10.05 5.25
C LEU A 148 0.04 -10.14 4.86
N ILE A 149 -0.50 -11.36 4.80
CA ILE A 149 -1.89 -11.64 4.42
C ILE A 149 -2.67 -11.98 5.68
N PRO A 150 -3.49 -11.07 6.21
CA PRO A 150 -4.36 -11.38 7.34
C PRO A 150 -5.48 -12.33 6.92
N MET A 151 -5.72 -13.37 7.71
CA MET A 151 -6.74 -14.38 7.44
C MET A 151 -7.49 -14.73 8.71
N MET A 152 -8.81 -14.66 8.67
CA MET A 152 -9.65 -15.21 9.74
C MET A 152 -9.76 -16.74 9.61
N CYS A 153 -10.09 -17.41 10.73
CA CYS A 153 -10.27 -18.86 10.76
C CYS A 153 -11.67 -19.28 10.24
N ASP A 154 -12.06 -18.84 9.04
CA ASP A 154 -13.29 -19.22 8.36
C ASP A 154 -13.03 -19.63 6.89
N ALA A 155 -14.01 -20.29 6.27
CA ALA A 155 -13.84 -20.84 4.92
C ALA A 155 -13.72 -19.75 3.83
N ASN A 156 -14.40 -18.62 3.99
CA ASN A 156 -14.40 -17.54 3.02
C ASN A 156 -13.05 -16.81 3.02
N SER A 157 -12.56 -16.47 4.21
CA SER A 157 -11.26 -15.84 4.41
C SER A 157 -10.11 -16.71 3.89
N ARG A 158 -10.20 -18.03 4.08
CA ARG A 158 -9.22 -18.98 3.54
C ARG A 158 -9.14 -18.93 2.02
N GLY A 159 -10.28 -18.94 1.33
CA GLY A 159 -10.31 -18.87 -0.14
C GLY A 159 -9.75 -17.55 -0.68
N SER A 160 -10.04 -16.44 -0.03
CA SER A 160 -9.50 -15.13 -0.38
C SER A 160 -7.98 -15.06 -0.15
N ALA A 161 -7.52 -15.45 1.03
CA ALA A 161 -6.09 -15.46 1.38
C ALA A 161 -5.28 -16.34 0.41
N PHE A 162 -5.81 -17.51 0.03
CA PHE A 162 -5.13 -18.39 -0.92
C PHE A 162 -5.00 -17.75 -2.32
N ARG A 163 -6.02 -17.04 -2.77
CA ARG A 163 -5.96 -16.31 -4.05
C ARG A 163 -4.93 -15.17 -4.01
N THR A 164 -4.90 -14.41 -2.91
CA THR A 164 -3.90 -13.35 -2.72
C THR A 164 -2.50 -13.94 -2.65
N PHE A 165 -2.32 -15.04 -1.93
CA PHE A 165 -1.04 -15.75 -1.87
C PHE A 165 -0.55 -16.21 -3.25
N ALA A 166 -1.46 -16.73 -4.09
CA ALA A 166 -1.10 -17.14 -5.45
C ALA A 166 -0.62 -15.97 -6.31
N LEU A 167 -1.28 -14.81 -6.24
CA LEU A 167 -0.84 -13.58 -6.90
C LEU A 167 0.53 -13.12 -6.37
N CYS A 168 0.72 -13.11 -5.07
CA CYS A 168 2.00 -12.73 -4.46
C CYS A 168 3.13 -13.67 -4.90
N ASN A 169 2.86 -14.97 -4.99
CA ASN A 169 3.84 -15.95 -5.43
C ASN A 169 4.20 -15.78 -6.92
N GLU A 170 3.25 -15.44 -7.77
CA GLU A 170 3.50 -15.09 -9.17
C GLU A 170 4.42 -13.88 -9.27
N LEU A 171 4.12 -12.80 -8.56
CA LEU A 171 4.91 -11.58 -8.56
C LEU A 171 6.29 -11.76 -7.89
N CYS A 172 6.38 -12.62 -6.87
CA CYS A 172 7.65 -12.96 -6.23
C CYS A 172 8.61 -13.64 -7.20
N ASN A 173 8.11 -14.49 -8.09
CA ASN A 173 8.92 -15.19 -9.09
C ASN A 173 9.16 -14.37 -10.38
N ALA A 174 8.59 -13.17 -10.49
CA ALA A 174 8.79 -12.31 -11.64
C ALA A 174 10.22 -11.74 -11.68
N PRO A 175 10.83 -11.60 -12.88
CA PRO A 175 12.15 -10.98 -13.02
C PRO A 175 12.18 -9.58 -12.40
N GLY A 176 13.17 -9.33 -11.55
CA GLY A 176 13.35 -8.04 -10.86
C GLY A 176 12.42 -7.83 -9.65
N SER A 177 11.78 -8.88 -9.15
CA SER A 177 10.98 -8.82 -7.92
C SER A 177 11.82 -8.38 -6.72
N ARG A 178 11.25 -7.51 -5.88
CA ARG A 178 11.83 -7.05 -4.61
C ARG A 178 11.37 -7.88 -3.42
N ILE A 179 10.34 -8.71 -3.61
CA ILE A 179 9.66 -9.45 -2.54
C ILE A 179 10.62 -10.47 -1.94
N LYS A 180 10.91 -10.34 -0.64
CA LYS A 180 11.79 -11.21 0.14
C LYS A 180 11.02 -12.30 0.89
N GLY A 181 9.71 -12.07 1.13
CA GLY A 181 8.87 -13.05 1.83
C GLY A 181 7.38 -12.71 1.83
N VAL A 182 6.58 -13.78 1.89
CA VAL A 182 5.12 -13.72 2.00
C VAL A 182 4.69 -14.54 3.20
N GLY A 183 3.94 -13.95 4.12
CA GLY A 183 3.42 -14.61 5.31
C GLY A 183 1.90 -14.51 5.42
N VAL A 184 1.29 -15.51 6.05
CA VAL A 184 -0.13 -15.50 6.40
C VAL A 184 -0.26 -15.31 7.91
N LEU A 185 -1.01 -14.28 8.33
CA LEU A 185 -1.29 -14.01 9.74
C LEU A 185 -2.71 -14.44 10.08
N LEU A 186 -2.83 -15.44 10.96
CA LEU A 186 -4.13 -15.83 11.48
C LEU A 186 -4.63 -14.81 12.50
N THR A 187 -5.77 -14.17 12.18
CA THR A 187 -6.42 -13.18 13.04
C THR A 187 -7.72 -13.74 13.62
N ALA A 188 -8.21 -13.11 14.70
CA ALA A 188 -9.48 -13.47 15.37
C ALA A 188 -9.61 -14.99 15.68
N VAL A 189 -8.52 -15.62 16.12
CA VAL A 189 -8.47 -17.06 16.37
C VAL A 189 -9.28 -17.42 17.62
N ASN A 190 -10.50 -17.92 17.43
CA ASN A 190 -11.25 -18.55 18.52
C ASN A 190 -10.70 -19.97 18.75
N LYS A 191 -9.90 -20.15 19.82
CA LYS A 191 -9.28 -21.45 20.17
C LYS A 191 -10.28 -22.59 20.36
N LYS A 192 -11.57 -22.29 20.60
CA LYS A 192 -12.64 -23.28 20.77
C LYS A 192 -13.33 -23.67 19.45
N ALA A 193 -13.15 -22.93 18.37
CA ALA A 193 -13.76 -23.24 17.08
C ALA A 193 -13.08 -24.45 16.41
N LYS A 194 -13.88 -25.38 15.86
CA LYS A 194 -13.35 -26.55 15.12
C LYS A 194 -12.45 -26.13 13.95
N ALA A 195 -12.76 -25.05 13.25
CA ALA A 195 -11.96 -24.52 12.15
C ALA A 195 -10.54 -24.10 12.58
N ALA A 196 -10.39 -23.52 13.78
CA ALA A 196 -9.08 -23.13 14.30
C ALA A 196 -8.16 -24.32 14.62
N ARG A 197 -8.71 -25.51 14.84
CA ARG A 197 -7.93 -26.73 15.08
C ARG A 197 -7.38 -27.33 13.78
N LEU A 198 -8.11 -27.18 12.66
CA LEU A 198 -7.71 -27.72 11.35
C LEU A 198 -6.60 -26.92 10.64
N ILE A 199 -6.36 -25.68 11.08
CA ILE A 199 -5.34 -24.80 10.47
C ILE A 199 -3.97 -24.95 11.17
N ARG A 200 -3.94 -25.57 12.35
CA ARG A 200 -2.71 -25.80 13.15
C ARG A 200 -1.98 -27.12 12.86
N THR A 201 -2.56 -27.96 12.01
CA THR A 201 -1.95 -29.22 11.53
C THR A 201 -1.43 -29.02 10.12
#